data_8c9fb428f024327028d487760c97c3c3
#
_entry.id   8c9fb428f024327028d487760c97c3c3
#
_cell.length_a   1.000
_cell.length_b   1.000
_cell.length_c   1.000
_cell.angle_alpha   90.00
_cell.angle_beta   90.00
_cell.angle_gamma   90.00
#
_symmetry.space_group_name_H-M   'P 1'
#
loop_
_entity.id
_entity.type
_entity.pdbx_description
1 polymer ?
#
loop_
_entity_poly.entity_id
_entity_poly.type
_entity_poly.pdbx_seq_one_letter_code
_entity_poly.pdbx_strand_id
1 'polypeptide(L)'
;MELLVASLREVCWHFRIMEKSMEYLDTTGRIFDVQRYSIHDGPGIRTIVFLKGCVLRCQWCCNPESQEYKIQTMKTPDGVKTMGRDVTVREMIELVEKDRPYYYRSGGGMTLSGGECLCQPEFARDLLRAAKERGINTAIESMACVPWKNIEMVLPYLDTYLMDIKHTNQEKHKQFTGKPNGLALENARKVALSGQT
;
A
#
# COMPACT_ATOMS: atom_id res chain seq x y z
N MET A 1 36.33 -1.43 -36.16
CA MET A 1 36.51 -1.06 -34.71
C MET A 1 35.43 -0.10 -34.24
N GLU A 2 34.97 0.85 -35.02
CA GLU A 2 33.90 1.83 -34.66
C GLU A 2 32.54 1.20 -34.45
N LEU A 3 32.13 0.20 -35.23
CA LEU A 3 30.84 -0.50 -35.09
C LEU A 3 30.70 -1.26 -33.75
N LEU A 4 31.78 -1.81 -33.21
CA LEU A 4 31.76 -2.49 -31.91
C LEU A 4 31.63 -1.50 -30.72
N VAL A 5 32.24 -0.31 -30.87
CA VAL A 5 32.20 0.72 -29.84
C VAL A 5 30.81 1.39 -29.76
N ALA A 6 30.13 1.55 -30.91
CA ALA A 6 28.75 2.03 -30.95
C ALA A 6 27.78 1.05 -30.27
N SER A 7 27.91 -0.25 -30.55
CA SER A 7 27.11 -1.32 -29.92
C SER A 7 27.29 -1.38 -28.40
N LEU A 8 28.51 -1.25 -27.90
CA LEU A 8 28.81 -1.26 -26.46
C LEU A 8 28.23 -0.01 -25.74
N ARG A 9 28.21 1.14 -26.40
CA ARG A 9 27.58 2.36 -25.86
C ARG A 9 26.06 2.24 -25.76
N GLU A 10 25.42 1.66 -26.77
CA GLU A 10 23.99 1.42 -26.78
C GLU A 10 23.57 0.39 -25.71
N VAL A 11 24.31 -0.70 -25.57
CA VAL A 11 24.11 -1.69 -24.51
C VAL A 11 24.27 -1.05 -23.13
N CYS A 12 25.34 -0.27 -22.94
CA CYS A 12 25.60 0.42 -21.67
C CYS A 12 24.52 1.47 -21.35
N TRP A 13 23.97 2.16 -22.36
CA TRP A 13 22.87 3.11 -22.22
C TRP A 13 21.55 2.39 -21.86
N HIS A 14 21.22 1.28 -22.50
CA HIS A 14 20.07 0.45 -22.15
C HIS A 14 20.17 -0.11 -20.72
N PHE A 15 21.35 -0.59 -20.31
CA PHE A 15 21.58 -1.04 -18.93
C PHE A 15 21.33 0.06 -17.90
N ARG A 16 21.83 1.28 -18.12
CA ARG A 16 21.60 2.41 -17.22
C ARG A 16 20.13 2.84 -17.16
N ILE A 17 19.41 2.76 -18.28
CA ILE A 17 17.96 3.02 -18.30
C ILE A 17 17.21 1.95 -17.51
N MET A 18 17.57 0.68 -17.70
CA MET A 18 16.97 -0.44 -16.95
C MET A 18 17.25 -0.32 -15.45
N GLU A 19 18.48 -0.03 -15.04
CA GLU A 19 18.83 0.20 -13.62
C GLU A 19 18.00 1.35 -13.03
N LYS A 20 17.94 2.50 -13.69
CA LYS A 20 17.16 3.66 -13.26
C LYS A 20 15.65 3.38 -13.28
N SER A 21 15.18 2.54 -14.21
CA SER A 21 13.76 2.15 -14.25
C SER A 21 13.36 1.18 -13.14
N MET A 22 14.31 0.55 -12.47
CA MET A 22 14.09 -0.42 -11.38
C MET A 22 14.42 0.14 -9.98
N GLU A 23 14.94 1.37 -9.89
CA GLU A 23 15.31 2.02 -8.63
C GLU A 23 14.13 2.08 -7.63
N TYR A 24 12.88 2.19 -8.12
CA TYR A 24 11.69 2.18 -7.28
C TYR A 24 11.48 0.86 -6.51
N LEU A 25 12.07 -0.26 -6.96
CA LEU A 25 12.00 -1.53 -6.25
C LEU A 25 12.79 -1.53 -4.94
N ASP A 26 13.71 -0.59 -4.76
CA ASP A 26 14.53 -0.44 -3.57
C ASP A 26 13.92 0.57 -2.57
N THR A 27 12.79 1.20 -2.94
CA THR A 27 12.01 2.02 -2.01
C THR A 27 11.63 1.21 -0.78
N THR A 28 11.88 1.78 0.40
CA THR A 28 11.63 1.11 1.68
C THR A 28 10.34 1.59 2.32
N GLY A 29 9.64 0.67 2.97
CA GLY A 29 8.46 0.94 3.78
C GLY A 29 8.44 0.12 5.06
N ARG A 30 7.62 0.54 6.00
CA ARG A 30 7.45 -0.15 7.28
C ARG A 30 6.11 -0.83 7.35
N ILE A 31 6.14 -2.14 7.49
CA ILE A 31 4.96 -3.00 7.63
C ILE A 31 4.93 -3.63 9.03
N PHE A 32 3.78 -4.12 9.45
CA PHE A 32 3.72 -4.94 10.68
C PHE A 32 3.27 -6.37 10.41
N ASP A 33 2.53 -6.63 9.33
CA ASP A 33 2.10 -7.97 8.97
C ASP A 33 1.88 -8.12 7.46
N VAL A 34 1.79 -9.38 7.00
CA VAL A 34 1.33 -9.77 5.67
C VAL A 34 0.38 -10.94 5.83
N GLN A 35 -0.86 -10.76 5.42
CA GLN A 35 -1.87 -11.81 5.43
C GLN A 35 -2.09 -12.33 4.01
N ARG A 36 -1.96 -13.65 3.85
CA ARG A 36 -2.23 -14.32 2.58
C ARG A 36 -3.63 -14.93 2.59
N TYR A 37 -4.21 -15.11 1.41
CA TYR A 37 -5.50 -15.78 1.20
C TYR A 37 -6.71 -15.06 1.83
N SER A 38 -6.67 -13.74 1.95
CA SER A 38 -7.85 -12.98 2.36
C SER A 38 -8.92 -12.97 1.26
N ILE A 39 -10.19 -13.00 1.68
CA ILE A 39 -11.37 -12.97 0.82
C ILE A 39 -12.32 -11.79 1.14
N HIS A 40 -11.91 -10.90 2.04
CA HIS A 40 -12.75 -9.80 2.54
C HIS A 40 -12.23 -8.40 2.18
N ASP A 41 -11.02 -8.29 1.63
CA ASP A 41 -10.31 -7.03 1.46
C ASP A 41 -10.18 -6.65 -0.03
N GLY A 42 -11.27 -6.81 -0.76
CA GLY A 42 -11.42 -6.54 -2.19
C GLY A 42 -11.81 -7.76 -3.00
N PRO A 43 -11.87 -7.64 -4.34
CA PRO A 43 -12.27 -8.73 -5.23
C PRO A 43 -11.33 -9.94 -5.15
N GLY A 44 -11.89 -11.15 -5.12
CA GLY A 44 -11.15 -12.40 -5.21
C GLY A 44 -10.27 -12.71 -3.99
N ILE A 45 -9.33 -13.64 -4.15
CA ILE A 45 -8.37 -14.02 -3.11
C ILE A 45 -7.19 -13.03 -3.16
N ARG A 46 -6.81 -12.48 -2.01
CA ARG A 46 -5.82 -11.40 -1.94
C ARG A 46 -4.70 -11.67 -0.94
N THR A 47 -3.54 -11.11 -1.23
CA THR A 47 -2.49 -10.92 -0.24
C THR A 47 -2.54 -9.48 0.25
N ILE A 48 -2.67 -9.31 1.57
CA ILE A 48 -2.71 -7.99 2.20
C ILE A 48 -1.35 -7.67 2.78
N VAL A 49 -0.85 -6.47 2.48
CA VAL A 49 0.34 -5.91 3.12
C VAL A 49 -0.12 -4.82 4.09
N PHE A 50 0.11 -5.03 5.38
CA PHE A 50 -0.31 -4.11 6.44
C PHE A 50 0.80 -3.14 6.81
N LEU A 51 0.64 -1.86 6.43
CA LEU A 51 1.60 -0.80 6.68
C LEU A 51 1.43 -0.20 8.07
N LYS A 52 2.54 0.26 8.67
CA LYS A 52 2.54 1.01 9.94
C LYS A 52 2.36 2.50 9.74
N GLY A 53 1.77 3.12 10.73
CA GLY A 53 1.43 4.53 10.77
C GLY A 53 -0.06 4.77 10.48
N CYS A 54 -0.71 5.51 11.37
CA CYS A 54 -2.10 5.92 11.17
C CYS A 54 -2.30 7.33 11.71
N VAL A 55 -3.06 8.13 10.99
CA VAL A 55 -3.40 9.49 11.40
C VAL A 55 -4.57 9.54 12.39
N LEU A 56 -5.34 8.45 12.51
CA LEU A 56 -6.47 8.32 13.42
C LEU A 56 -6.11 7.49 14.65
N ARG A 57 -6.97 7.61 15.68
CA ARG A 57 -6.91 6.86 16.94
C ARG A 57 -8.29 6.32 17.25
N CYS A 58 -8.81 5.47 16.35
CA CYS A 58 -10.15 4.91 16.47
C CYS A 58 -10.29 4.08 17.74
N GLN A 59 -11.35 4.29 18.50
CA GLN A 59 -11.64 3.54 19.74
C GLN A 59 -11.90 2.05 19.50
N TRP A 60 -12.31 1.69 18.27
CA TRP A 60 -12.54 0.30 17.84
C TRP A 60 -11.45 -0.22 16.89
N CYS A 61 -10.22 0.31 16.96
CA CYS A 61 -9.15 -0.10 16.06
C CYS A 61 -8.86 -1.60 16.17
N CYS A 62 -8.99 -2.31 15.05
CA CYS A 62 -8.68 -3.75 14.99
C CYS A 62 -7.16 -4.02 14.93
N ASN A 63 -6.37 -3.03 14.50
CA ASN A 63 -4.92 -3.13 14.33
C ASN A 63 -4.19 -2.03 15.13
N PRO A 64 -4.30 -2.01 16.49
CA PRO A 64 -3.70 -0.94 17.30
C PRO A 64 -2.17 -0.88 17.18
N GLU A 65 -1.52 -2.00 16.87
CA GLU A 65 -0.09 -2.10 16.59
C GLU A 65 0.35 -1.35 15.33
N SER A 66 -0.58 -1.04 14.43
CA SER A 66 -0.31 -0.28 13.22
C SER A 66 -0.29 1.25 13.46
N GLN A 67 -0.86 1.73 14.56
CA GLN A 67 -1.10 3.18 14.76
C GLN A 67 0.19 3.99 14.81
N GLU A 68 1.21 3.46 15.49
CA GLU A 68 2.53 4.11 15.56
C GLU A 68 3.42 3.66 14.41
N TYR A 69 4.09 4.62 13.77
CA TYR A 69 5.03 4.30 12.69
C TYR A 69 6.27 3.55 13.18
N LYS A 70 6.74 3.84 14.41
CA LYS A 70 7.93 3.21 14.99
C LYS A 70 7.75 1.70 15.19
N ILE A 71 8.83 0.94 15.07
CA ILE A 71 8.89 -0.45 15.47
C ILE A 71 8.75 -0.52 17.00
N GLN A 72 7.87 -1.40 17.47
CA GLN A 72 7.51 -1.53 18.87
C GLN A 72 7.62 -2.99 19.32
N THR A 73 7.73 -3.21 20.62
CA THR A 73 7.61 -4.53 21.22
C THR A 73 6.30 -4.62 21.98
N MET A 74 5.59 -5.74 21.86
CA MET A 74 4.37 -6.04 22.60
C MET A 74 4.55 -7.32 23.40
N LYS A 75 4.03 -7.32 24.62
CA LYS A 75 3.91 -8.54 25.42
C LYS A 75 2.69 -9.31 24.93
N THR A 76 2.89 -10.56 24.58
CA THR A 76 1.83 -11.51 24.20
C THR A 76 1.84 -12.69 25.17
N PRO A 77 0.81 -13.54 25.21
CA PRO A 77 0.81 -14.76 26.01
C PRO A 77 2.02 -15.66 25.72
N ASP A 78 2.52 -15.66 24.49
CA ASP A 78 3.64 -16.47 24.01
C ASP A 78 5.01 -15.80 24.18
N GLY A 79 5.07 -14.61 24.81
CA GLY A 79 6.31 -13.85 25.04
C GLY A 79 6.30 -12.44 24.48
N VAL A 80 7.48 -11.91 24.13
CA VAL A 80 7.63 -10.57 23.54
C VAL A 80 7.68 -10.69 22.02
N LYS A 81 6.75 -10.02 21.32
CA LYS A 81 6.70 -9.94 19.85
C LYS A 81 7.11 -8.55 19.37
N THR A 82 7.97 -8.49 18.37
CA THR A 82 8.32 -7.24 17.68
C THR A 82 7.25 -6.94 16.63
N MET A 83 6.67 -5.74 16.70
CA MET A 83 5.63 -5.27 15.80
C MET A 83 6.21 -4.21 14.86
N GLY A 84 6.43 -4.63 13.64
CA GLY A 84 6.98 -3.82 12.56
C GLY A 84 8.37 -4.26 12.12
N ARG A 85 8.60 -4.10 10.83
CA ARG A 85 9.92 -4.28 10.18
C ARG A 85 9.97 -3.40 8.92
N ASP A 86 11.18 -2.99 8.55
CA ASP A 86 11.41 -2.33 7.28
C ASP A 86 11.59 -3.38 6.18
N VAL A 87 11.04 -3.08 5.02
CA VAL A 87 11.06 -3.95 3.84
C VAL A 87 11.24 -3.11 2.59
N THR A 88 11.77 -3.69 1.53
CA THR A 88 11.81 -3.08 0.21
C THR A 88 10.57 -3.46 -0.61
N VAL A 89 10.26 -2.67 -1.63
CA VAL A 89 9.25 -3.04 -2.65
C VAL A 89 9.60 -4.37 -3.29
N ARG A 90 10.88 -4.61 -3.56
CA ARG A 90 11.39 -5.86 -4.14
C ARG A 90 11.01 -7.08 -3.29
N GLU A 91 11.33 -7.05 -1.99
CA GLU A 91 10.98 -8.13 -1.07
C GLU A 91 9.48 -8.40 -1.03
N MET A 92 8.66 -7.33 -1.03
CA MET A 92 7.21 -7.46 -0.93
C MET A 92 6.60 -8.00 -2.21
N ILE A 93 7.04 -7.52 -3.38
CA ILE A 93 6.47 -8.01 -4.64
C ILE A 93 6.84 -9.47 -4.91
N GLU A 94 8.06 -9.90 -4.55
CA GLU A 94 8.47 -11.31 -4.64
C GLU A 94 7.63 -12.23 -3.74
N LEU A 95 7.21 -11.73 -2.57
CA LEU A 95 6.30 -12.46 -1.69
C LEU A 95 4.90 -12.53 -2.28
N VAL A 96 4.36 -11.40 -2.75
CA VAL A 96 3.03 -11.29 -3.36
C VAL A 96 2.91 -12.18 -4.59
N GLU A 97 3.93 -12.26 -5.43
CA GLU A 97 3.93 -13.11 -6.62
C GLU A 97 3.77 -14.61 -6.34
N LYS A 98 4.13 -15.09 -5.16
CA LYS A 98 3.93 -16.49 -4.78
C LYS A 98 2.47 -16.93 -4.79
N ASP A 99 1.54 -15.97 -4.65
CA ASP A 99 0.10 -16.22 -4.65
C ASP A 99 -0.57 -15.99 -6.03
N ARG A 100 0.21 -15.71 -7.08
CA ARG A 100 -0.28 -15.47 -8.44
C ARG A 100 -1.29 -16.52 -8.95
N PRO A 101 -1.14 -17.84 -8.71
CA PRO A 101 -2.12 -18.82 -9.14
C PRO A 101 -3.52 -18.62 -8.54
N TYR A 102 -3.59 -18.10 -7.31
CA TYR A 102 -4.87 -17.79 -6.65
C TYR A 102 -5.49 -16.53 -7.23
N TYR A 103 -4.68 -15.50 -7.50
CA TYR A 103 -5.15 -14.26 -8.12
C TYR A 103 -5.76 -14.53 -9.50
N TYR A 104 -5.07 -15.31 -10.32
CA TYR A 104 -5.53 -15.65 -11.66
C TYR A 104 -6.88 -16.36 -11.64
N ARG A 105 -7.08 -17.30 -10.71
CA ARG A 105 -8.32 -18.09 -10.61
C ARG A 105 -9.50 -17.33 -10.03
N SER A 106 -9.24 -16.36 -9.16
CA SER A 106 -10.28 -15.68 -8.38
C SER A 106 -10.56 -14.25 -8.85
N GLY A 107 -9.74 -13.70 -9.74
CA GLY A 107 -9.75 -12.26 -10.05
C GLY A 107 -9.21 -11.39 -8.92
N GLY A 108 -8.47 -11.99 -7.98
CA GLY A 108 -7.87 -11.31 -6.84
C GLY A 108 -6.54 -10.63 -7.12
N GLY A 109 -5.78 -10.32 -6.06
CA GLY A 109 -4.51 -9.62 -6.20
C GLY A 109 -3.90 -9.17 -4.88
N MET A 110 -3.33 -7.99 -4.85
CA MET A 110 -2.72 -7.39 -3.66
C MET A 110 -3.59 -6.26 -3.11
N THR A 111 -3.69 -6.18 -1.78
CA THR A 111 -4.30 -5.03 -1.07
C THR A 111 -3.29 -4.42 -0.12
N LEU A 112 -3.16 -3.09 -0.12
CA LEU A 112 -2.44 -2.37 0.93
C LEU A 112 -3.45 -1.89 1.97
N SER A 113 -3.18 -2.20 3.22
CA SER A 113 -4.01 -1.87 4.38
C SER A 113 -3.11 -1.55 5.59
N GLY A 114 -3.59 -1.76 6.81
CA GLY A 114 -2.81 -1.62 8.05
C GLY A 114 -3.37 -0.55 8.96
N GLY A 115 -2.58 0.51 9.23
CA GLY A 115 -3.06 1.74 9.85
C GLY A 115 -3.76 2.61 8.82
N GLU A 116 -2.97 3.47 8.16
CA GLU A 116 -3.34 4.19 6.94
C GLU A 116 -2.19 4.01 5.95
N CYS A 117 -2.39 3.21 4.92
CA CYS A 117 -1.33 2.87 3.97
C CYS A 117 -0.75 4.11 3.26
N LEU A 118 -1.55 5.16 3.08
CA LEU A 118 -1.14 6.42 2.48
C LEU A 118 -0.38 7.36 3.44
N CYS A 119 -0.07 6.91 4.67
CA CYS A 119 0.96 7.54 5.50
C CYS A 119 2.38 7.28 4.98
N GLN A 120 2.55 6.30 4.08
CA GLN A 120 3.79 5.96 3.41
C GLN A 120 3.58 6.01 1.87
N PRO A 121 3.29 7.18 1.29
CA PRO A 121 2.75 7.28 -0.06
C PRO A 121 3.74 6.85 -1.15
N GLU A 122 5.04 7.08 -0.98
CA GLU A 122 6.08 6.66 -1.93
C GLU A 122 6.18 5.13 -1.98
N PHE A 123 6.24 4.49 -0.82
CA PHE A 123 6.28 3.02 -0.75
C PHE A 123 4.99 2.39 -1.27
N ALA A 124 3.83 2.95 -0.91
CA ALA A 124 2.53 2.48 -1.40
C ALA A 124 2.45 2.60 -2.93
N ARG A 125 2.83 3.76 -3.50
CA ARG A 125 2.89 3.97 -4.96
C ARG A 125 3.77 2.91 -5.64
N ASP A 126 4.99 2.74 -5.15
CA ASP A 126 5.97 1.89 -5.81
C ASP A 126 5.61 0.41 -5.72
N LEU A 127 5.02 -0.02 -4.60
CA LEU A 127 4.54 -1.38 -4.44
C LEU A 127 3.30 -1.67 -5.31
N LEU A 128 2.35 -0.74 -5.39
CA LEU A 128 1.21 -0.82 -6.31
C LEU A 128 1.68 -0.84 -7.78
N ARG A 129 2.63 0.02 -8.13
CA ARG A 129 3.26 0.04 -9.46
C ARG A 129 3.87 -1.32 -9.79
N ALA A 130 4.69 -1.88 -8.88
CA ALA A 130 5.34 -3.17 -9.07
C ALA A 130 4.33 -4.31 -9.30
N ALA A 131 3.20 -4.29 -8.58
CA ALA A 131 2.11 -5.25 -8.76
C ALA A 131 1.40 -5.06 -10.11
N LYS A 132 1.06 -3.81 -10.45
CA LYS A 132 0.38 -3.46 -11.72
C LYS A 132 1.21 -3.83 -12.94
N GLU A 133 2.51 -3.51 -12.95
CA GLU A 133 3.43 -3.86 -14.05
C GLU A 133 3.57 -5.37 -14.24
N ARG A 134 3.27 -6.17 -13.20
CA ARG A 134 3.23 -7.64 -13.24
C ARG A 134 1.85 -8.22 -13.54
N GLY A 135 0.85 -7.38 -13.84
CA GLY A 135 -0.53 -7.80 -14.12
C GLY A 135 -1.27 -8.35 -12.89
N ILE A 136 -0.87 -7.94 -11.69
CA ILE A 136 -1.56 -8.27 -10.44
C ILE A 136 -2.57 -7.16 -10.15
N ASN A 137 -3.83 -7.52 -9.90
CA ASN A 137 -4.86 -6.58 -9.50
C ASN A 137 -4.52 -5.91 -8.17
N THR A 138 -4.75 -4.61 -8.07
CA THR A 138 -4.32 -3.77 -6.94
C THR A 138 -5.51 -3.14 -6.23
N ALA A 139 -5.46 -3.15 -4.91
CA ALA A 139 -6.43 -2.46 -4.06
C ALA A 139 -5.75 -1.75 -2.90
N ILE A 140 -6.40 -0.73 -2.36
CA ILE A 140 -6.06 -0.15 -1.06
C ILE A 140 -7.29 -0.08 -0.18
N GLU A 141 -7.09 -0.27 1.13
CA GLU A 141 -8.01 0.14 2.18
C GLU A 141 -7.48 1.42 2.81
N SER A 142 -8.24 2.49 2.69
CA SER A 142 -7.83 3.79 3.22
C SER A 142 -9.05 4.61 3.66
N MET A 143 -8.89 5.31 4.77
CA MET A 143 -9.90 6.27 5.25
C MET A 143 -9.77 7.63 4.58
N ALA A 144 -8.84 7.81 3.64
CA ALA A 144 -8.58 9.04 2.89
C ALA A 144 -8.34 10.31 3.76
N CYS A 145 -7.96 10.12 5.03
CA CYS A 145 -7.68 11.24 5.95
C CYS A 145 -6.22 11.71 5.85
N VAL A 146 -5.73 11.86 4.61
CA VAL A 146 -4.36 12.24 4.25
C VAL A 146 -4.38 13.37 3.21
N PRO A 147 -3.26 14.09 2.98
CA PRO A 147 -3.20 15.06 1.89
C PRO A 147 -3.55 14.44 0.53
N TRP A 148 -4.31 15.18 -0.30
CA TRP A 148 -4.75 14.71 -1.62
C TRP A 148 -3.61 14.20 -2.49
N LYS A 149 -2.44 14.86 -2.45
CA LYS A 149 -1.24 14.45 -3.19
C LYS A 149 -0.83 13.00 -2.93
N ASN A 150 -1.06 12.47 -1.72
CA ASN A 150 -0.72 11.10 -1.38
C ASN A 150 -1.65 10.11 -2.09
N ILE A 151 -2.94 10.46 -2.21
CA ILE A 151 -3.94 9.69 -2.95
C ILE A 151 -3.63 9.76 -4.45
N GLU A 152 -3.48 10.96 -4.99
CA GLU A 152 -3.19 11.21 -6.40
C GLU A 152 -1.96 10.43 -6.90
N MET A 153 -0.96 10.27 -6.05
CA MET A 153 0.27 9.52 -6.35
C MET A 153 0.02 8.03 -6.63
N VAL A 154 -0.97 7.41 -6.00
CA VAL A 154 -1.27 5.98 -6.12
C VAL A 154 -2.35 5.66 -7.16
N LEU A 155 -3.23 6.61 -7.49
CA LEU A 155 -4.36 6.40 -8.42
C LEU A 155 -3.97 5.76 -9.75
N PRO A 156 -2.84 6.11 -10.42
CA PRO A 156 -2.47 5.49 -11.70
C PRO A 156 -2.21 3.98 -11.62
N TYR A 157 -1.92 3.47 -10.43
CA TYR A 157 -1.55 2.08 -10.18
C TYR A 157 -2.62 1.29 -9.42
N LEU A 158 -3.83 1.88 -9.25
CA LEU A 158 -4.89 1.33 -8.43
C LEU A 158 -6.05 0.83 -9.30
N ASP A 159 -6.56 -0.37 -9.00
CA ASP A 159 -7.78 -0.92 -9.61
C ASP A 159 -9.00 -0.71 -8.71
N THR A 160 -8.84 -0.82 -7.39
CA THR A 160 -9.95 -0.73 -6.43
C THR A 160 -9.55 0.12 -5.23
N TYR A 161 -10.39 1.07 -4.87
CA TYR A 161 -10.26 1.86 -3.65
C TYR A 161 -11.34 1.46 -2.64
N LEU A 162 -10.99 0.73 -1.59
CA LEU A 162 -11.88 0.39 -0.48
C LEU A 162 -11.88 1.57 0.51
N MET A 163 -12.89 2.42 0.38
CA MET A 163 -13.00 3.66 1.14
C MET A 163 -13.68 3.42 2.50
N ASP A 164 -12.93 3.64 3.57
CA ASP A 164 -13.45 3.49 4.94
C ASP A 164 -13.84 4.83 5.56
N ILE A 165 -15.10 5.20 5.45
CA ILE A 165 -15.67 6.39 6.09
C ILE A 165 -16.08 6.05 7.54
N LYS A 166 -15.22 6.35 8.50
CA LYS A 166 -15.41 5.99 9.92
C LYS A 166 -16.69 6.55 10.54
N HIS A 167 -17.10 7.77 10.16
CA HIS A 167 -18.39 8.36 10.54
C HIS A 167 -18.71 9.57 9.67
N THR A 168 -19.97 9.75 9.26
CA THR A 168 -20.42 10.90 8.46
C THR A 168 -20.63 12.17 9.28
N ASN A 169 -21.04 12.06 10.54
CA ASN A 169 -21.16 13.22 11.46
C ASN A 169 -19.78 13.61 11.99
N GLN A 170 -19.41 14.88 11.83
CA GLN A 170 -18.08 15.41 12.15
C GLN A 170 -17.72 15.29 13.63
N GLU A 171 -18.65 15.60 14.53
CA GLU A 171 -18.40 15.59 15.97
C GLU A 171 -18.17 14.15 16.47
N LYS A 172 -19.02 13.23 16.02
CA LYS A 172 -18.87 11.80 16.33
C LYS A 172 -17.57 11.23 15.73
N HIS A 173 -17.24 11.60 14.50
CA HIS A 173 -15.96 11.21 13.90
C HIS A 173 -14.79 11.66 14.76
N LYS A 174 -14.76 12.95 15.15
CA LYS A 174 -13.72 13.50 16.01
C LYS A 174 -13.69 12.81 17.39
N GLN A 175 -14.86 12.58 18.00
CA GLN A 175 -14.98 11.91 19.29
C GLN A 175 -14.36 10.50 19.27
N PHE A 176 -14.63 9.73 18.22
CA PHE A 176 -14.26 8.31 18.17
C PHE A 176 -12.93 8.02 17.48
N THR A 177 -12.42 8.94 16.67
CA THR A 177 -11.19 8.72 15.89
C THR A 177 -10.08 9.73 16.19
N GLY A 178 -10.39 10.78 16.96
CA GLY A 178 -9.45 11.85 17.32
C GLY A 178 -9.37 13.00 16.30
N LYS A 179 -9.98 12.88 15.10
CA LYS A 179 -9.93 13.91 14.05
C LYS A 179 -11.30 14.16 13.41
N PRO A 180 -11.55 15.38 12.86
CA PRO A 180 -12.74 15.64 12.05
C PRO A 180 -12.68 14.88 10.71
N ASN A 181 -13.86 14.66 10.10
CA ASN A 181 -14.00 13.90 8.84
C ASN A 181 -13.91 14.75 7.57
N GLY A 182 -13.77 16.08 7.65
CA GLY A 182 -13.86 16.97 6.50
C GLY A 182 -12.89 16.58 5.36
N LEU A 183 -11.62 16.32 5.70
CA LEU A 183 -10.62 15.91 4.72
C LEU A 183 -10.95 14.55 4.08
N ALA A 184 -11.41 13.58 4.88
CA ALA A 184 -11.79 12.26 4.37
C ALA A 184 -12.96 12.35 3.39
N LEU A 185 -14.00 13.13 3.71
CA LEU A 185 -15.17 13.32 2.86
C LEU A 185 -14.85 14.12 1.58
N GLU A 186 -13.96 15.12 1.66
CA GLU A 186 -13.49 15.85 0.48
C GLU A 186 -12.72 14.91 -0.46
N ASN A 187 -11.79 14.14 0.08
CA ASN A 187 -11.00 13.19 -0.70
C ASN A 187 -11.87 12.07 -1.28
N ALA A 188 -12.86 11.56 -0.53
CA ALA A 188 -13.82 10.57 -1.02
C ALA A 188 -14.56 11.06 -2.28
N ARG A 189 -14.99 12.34 -2.28
CA ARG A 189 -15.63 12.94 -3.47
C ARG A 189 -14.67 13.03 -4.65
N LYS A 190 -13.41 13.42 -4.40
CA LYS A 190 -12.39 13.51 -5.47
C LYS A 190 -12.08 12.13 -6.06
N VAL A 191 -11.97 11.10 -5.23
CA VAL A 191 -11.76 9.71 -5.69
C VAL A 191 -12.95 9.24 -6.53
N ALA A 192 -14.18 9.46 -6.08
CA ALA A 192 -15.38 9.10 -6.84
C ALA A 192 -15.45 9.82 -8.21
N LEU A 193 -14.98 11.06 -8.29
CA LEU A 193 -14.92 11.82 -9.55
C LEU A 193 -13.76 11.41 -10.48
N SER A 194 -12.74 10.74 -9.95
CA SER A 194 -11.60 10.26 -10.76
C SER A 194 -11.91 9.02 -11.60
N GLY A 195 -13.09 8.41 -11.42
CA GLY A 195 -13.50 7.19 -12.13
C GLY A 195 -12.92 5.90 -11.55
N GLN A 196 -12.31 5.96 -10.39
CA GLN A 196 -11.88 4.76 -9.65
C GLN A 196 -13.10 4.07 -9.03
N THR A 197 -13.14 2.77 -9.08
CA THR A 197 -14.20 1.92 -8.52
C THR A 197 -13.77 1.29 -7.20
#